data_d7f69323fe920eb9372e0e4aff7c096c
#
_entry.id   d7f69323fe920eb9372e0e4aff7c096c
#
_cell.length_a   1.000
_cell.length_b   1.000
_cell.length_c   1.000
_cell.angle_alpha   90.00
_cell.angle_beta   90.00
_cell.angle_gamma   90.00
#
_symmetry.space_group_name_H-M   'P 1'
#
loop_
_entity.id
_entity.type
_entity.pdbx_description
1 polymer ?
#
loop_
_entity_poly.entity_id
_entity_poly.type
_entity_poly.pdbx_seq_one_letter_code
_entity_poly.pdbx_strand_id
1 'polypeptide(L)'
;MMNLKLVVVIALGLIILLGGAIVLLKTTSSSTTPAYSGSTSLPAVEVRSYQGKDLSSINDFRENSIKGPQQINESDYRLTITGLTNKTDIYTYQNVLGRYPHYTKLVTLHCVEGWDATILWEGVQVRDLIRNAGPDTRANTVVFTAHDGYTTSFPLDYLMNRDIIMAYKMNNVTLPAERGYPFQLVAEDKWGYKWAKWIEKIELTADPSYKGYWEQRGYSNTGDLDKNFYSR
;
A
#
# COMPACT_ATOMS: atom_id res chain seq x y z
N MET A 1 -5.07 81.02 45.75
CA MET A 1 -6.25 80.27 46.16
C MET A 1 -6.48 79.16 45.12
N MET A 2 -6.13 77.96 45.44
CA MET A 2 -6.31 76.81 44.56
C MET A 2 -7.80 76.44 44.53
N ASN A 3 -8.35 76.28 43.36
CA ASN A 3 -9.79 76.12 43.16
C ASN A 3 -10.25 74.74 43.72
N LEU A 4 -11.19 74.76 44.68
CA LEU A 4 -11.68 73.57 45.41
C LEU A 4 -12.16 72.46 44.46
N LYS A 5 -12.66 72.83 43.29
CA LYS A 5 -13.10 71.87 42.26
C LYS A 5 -11.95 71.03 41.67
N LEU A 6 -10.73 71.64 41.62
CA LEU A 6 -9.57 70.92 41.13
C LEU A 6 -9.03 69.89 42.11
N VAL A 7 -9.10 70.21 43.39
CA VAL A 7 -8.69 69.29 44.45
C VAL A 7 -9.57 68.06 44.52
N VAL A 8 -10.91 68.20 44.33
CA VAL A 8 -11.86 67.06 44.33
C VAL A 8 -11.63 66.13 43.12
N VAL A 9 -11.30 66.68 41.94
CA VAL A 9 -11.02 65.86 40.75
C VAL A 9 -9.72 65.09 40.90
N ILE A 10 -8.69 65.64 41.53
CA ILE A 10 -7.39 64.97 41.75
C ILE A 10 -7.58 63.87 42.85
N ALA A 11 -8.38 64.10 43.86
CA ALA A 11 -8.64 63.11 44.90
C ALA A 11 -9.47 61.92 44.38
N LEU A 12 -10.45 62.12 43.50
CA LEU A 12 -11.22 61.09 42.88
C LEU A 12 -10.39 60.27 41.85
N GLY A 13 -9.48 60.91 41.10
CA GLY A 13 -8.59 60.22 40.19
C GLY A 13 -7.60 59.28 40.91
N LEU A 14 -7.09 59.66 42.05
CA LEU A 14 -6.15 58.88 42.85
C LEU A 14 -6.86 57.67 43.52
N ILE A 15 -8.11 57.77 43.90
CA ILE A 15 -8.90 56.63 44.46
C ILE A 15 -9.19 55.59 43.37
N ILE A 16 -9.42 55.99 42.13
CA ILE A 16 -9.65 55.06 41.00
C ILE A 16 -8.36 54.35 40.61
N LEU A 17 -7.19 54.96 40.73
CA LEU A 17 -5.90 54.32 40.47
C LEU A 17 -5.46 53.35 41.57
N LEU A 18 -5.89 53.53 42.79
CA LEU A 18 -5.60 52.62 43.91
C LEU A 18 -6.62 51.45 43.99
N GLY A 19 -7.80 51.58 43.45
CA GLY A 19 -8.83 50.54 43.40
C GLY A 19 -8.63 49.54 42.27
N GLY A 20 -7.81 49.87 41.24
CA GLY A 20 -7.55 48.99 40.10
C GLY A 20 -6.45 47.96 40.29
N ALA A 21 -5.72 47.99 41.39
CA ALA A 21 -4.56 47.12 41.64
C ALA A 21 -4.87 45.84 42.47
N ILE A 22 -6.14 45.61 42.82
CA ILE A 22 -6.55 44.40 43.59
C ILE A 22 -7.44 43.49 42.72
N VAL A 23 -7.12 43.34 41.44
CA VAL A 23 -7.84 42.39 40.64
C VAL A 23 -6.87 41.44 39.96
N LEU A 24 -7.00 40.17 40.35
CA LEU A 24 -6.61 38.98 39.61
C LEU A 24 -5.15 38.53 39.66
N LEU A 25 -4.70 38.12 40.81
CA LEU A 25 -3.90 36.90 40.83
C LEU A 25 -4.88 35.69 40.84
N LYS A 26 -5.58 35.44 39.72
CA LYS A 26 -6.07 34.13 39.41
C LYS A 26 -4.87 33.27 39.05
N THR A 27 -4.38 32.51 40.01
CA THR A 27 -3.51 31.38 39.71
C THR A 27 -4.29 30.40 38.82
N THR A 28 -4.11 30.51 37.52
CA THR A 28 -4.43 29.42 36.62
C THR A 28 -3.46 28.30 36.97
N SER A 29 -3.87 27.39 37.82
CA SER A 29 -3.26 26.07 37.91
C SER A 29 -3.51 25.40 36.55
N SER A 30 -2.56 25.55 35.63
CA SER A 30 -2.46 24.68 34.49
C SER A 30 -2.17 23.29 35.01
N SER A 31 -3.21 22.49 35.16
CA SER A 31 -3.06 21.05 35.26
C SER A 31 -2.51 20.58 33.92
N THR A 32 -1.20 20.56 33.79
CA THR A 32 -0.53 19.79 32.72
C THR A 32 -0.80 18.31 33.07
N THR A 33 -1.90 17.79 32.55
CA THR A 33 -2.04 16.34 32.38
C THR A 33 -0.83 15.92 31.56
N PRO A 34 0.03 15.01 32.03
CA PRO A 34 1.11 14.52 31.21
C PRO A 34 0.48 13.93 29.96
N ALA A 35 0.77 14.51 28.80
CA ALA A 35 0.44 13.91 27.54
C ALA A 35 1.12 12.54 27.54
N TYR A 36 0.34 11.47 27.57
CA TYR A 36 0.81 10.10 27.38
C TYR A 36 1.26 9.98 25.92
N SER A 37 2.47 10.47 25.64
CA SER A 37 3.11 10.29 24.36
C SER A 37 3.88 8.98 24.40
N GLY A 38 3.30 7.95 23.81
CA GLY A 38 4.01 6.69 23.68
C GLY A 38 3.11 5.48 23.58
N SER A 39 2.13 5.48 22.68
CA SER A 39 1.66 4.21 22.15
C SER A 39 2.73 3.71 21.19
N THR A 40 3.73 3.00 21.71
CA THR A 40 4.61 2.20 20.86
C THR A 40 3.72 1.12 20.26
N SER A 41 3.43 1.21 18.95
CA SER A 41 2.74 0.13 18.27
C SER A 41 3.61 -1.12 18.39
N LEU A 42 3.06 -2.19 18.97
CA LEU A 42 3.76 -3.47 19.00
C LEU A 42 4.01 -3.91 17.54
N PRO A 43 5.15 -4.57 17.26
CA PRO A 43 5.39 -5.16 15.95
C PRO A 43 4.22 -6.06 15.56
N ALA A 44 3.80 -5.99 14.29
CA ALA A 44 2.77 -6.88 13.79
C ALA A 44 3.23 -8.34 13.94
N VAL A 45 2.36 -9.19 14.50
CA VAL A 45 2.65 -10.60 14.70
C VAL A 45 2.09 -11.38 13.51
N GLU A 46 2.88 -12.30 12.98
CA GLU A 46 2.46 -13.22 11.92
C GLU A 46 1.29 -14.08 12.40
N VAL A 47 0.16 -14.01 11.68
CA VAL A 47 -1.00 -14.87 11.91
C VAL A 47 -0.73 -16.23 11.26
N ARG A 48 -0.92 -17.33 12.02
CA ARG A 48 -0.66 -18.71 11.57
C ARG A 48 -1.92 -19.54 11.35
N SER A 49 -3.10 -18.97 11.60
CA SER A 49 -4.39 -19.59 11.28
C SER A 49 -5.42 -18.51 10.97
N TYR A 50 -6.34 -18.83 10.07
CA TYR A 50 -7.45 -17.95 9.70
C TYR A 50 -8.68 -18.75 9.32
N GLN A 51 -9.83 -18.48 9.95
CA GLN A 51 -11.11 -19.18 9.70
C GLN A 51 -10.98 -20.71 9.76
N GLY A 52 -10.20 -21.21 10.73
CA GLY A 52 -9.99 -22.65 10.93
C GLY A 52 -9.02 -23.33 9.94
N LYS A 53 -8.34 -22.54 9.11
CA LYS A 53 -7.29 -23.06 8.20
C LYS A 53 -5.91 -22.65 8.71
N ASP A 54 -4.96 -23.58 8.66
CA ASP A 54 -3.55 -23.28 8.93
C ASP A 54 -2.94 -22.50 7.77
N LEU A 55 -2.10 -21.53 8.11
CA LEU A 55 -1.36 -20.71 7.16
C LEU A 55 0.10 -21.15 7.10
N SER A 56 0.67 -21.17 5.90
CA SER A 56 2.11 -21.31 5.71
C SER A 56 2.84 -20.13 6.35
N SER A 57 3.99 -20.37 6.99
CA SER A 57 4.82 -19.25 7.44
C SER A 57 5.38 -18.47 6.26
N ILE A 58 5.49 -17.17 6.45
CA ILE A 58 6.16 -16.29 5.47
C ILE A 58 7.61 -16.70 5.21
N ASN A 59 8.21 -17.51 6.11
CA ASN A 59 9.58 -17.99 6.02
C ASN A 59 9.71 -19.43 5.51
N ASP A 60 8.61 -20.18 5.37
CA ASP A 60 8.65 -21.62 5.12
C ASP A 60 8.71 -22.04 3.64
N PHE A 61 8.60 -21.10 2.70
CA PHE A 61 8.67 -21.42 1.28
C PHE A 61 9.81 -20.68 0.57
N ARG A 62 10.23 -21.22 -0.58
CA ARG A 62 11.38 -20.69 -1.29
C ARG A 62 11.17 -19.27 -1.80
N GLU A 63 12.22 -18.48 -1.80
CA GLU A 63 12.31 -17.25 -2.55
C GLU A 63 12.74 -17.60 -3.99
N ASN A 64 11.91 -17.17 -4.97
CA ASN A 64 12.18 -17.33 -6.38
C ASN A 64 12.13 -15.96 -7.05
N SER A 65 13.24 -15.54 -7.63
CA SER A 65 13.38 -14.31 -8.39
C SER A 65 14.50 -14.44 -9.41
N ILE A 66 14.57 -13.48 -10.36
CA ILE A 66 15.58 -13.52 -11.42
C ILE A 66 16.91 -12.86 -11.01
N LYS A 67 16.91 -12.09 -9.90
CA LYS A 67 18.10 -11.38 -9.39
C LYS A 67 18.24 -11.42 -7.86
N GLY A 68 17.51 -12.30 -7.16
CA GLY A 68 17.44 -12.30 -5.71
C GLY A 68 16.50 -11.22 -5.13
N PRO A 69 16.30 -11.22 -3.80
CA PRO A 69 15.44 -10.26 -3.12
C PRO A 69 15.88 -8.82 -3.37
N GLN A 70 14.89 -7.95 -3.65
CA GLN A 70 15.14 -6.52 -3.90
C GLN A 70 14.90 -5.72 -2.63
N GLN A 71 15.85 -4.84 -2.29
CA GLN A 71 15.76 -3.90 -1.17
C GLN A 71 15.29 -2.56 -1.71
N ILE A 72 14.02 -2.24 -1.52
CA ILE A 72 13.40 -1.02 -2.05
C ILE A 72 13.14 -0.06 -0.91
N ASN A 73 13.68 1.16 -1.03
CA ASN A 73 13.40 2.24 -0.10
C ASN A 73 12.01 2.81 -0.41
N GLU A 74 11.14 2.82 0.60
CA GLU A 74 9.76 3.34 0.47
C GLU A 74 9.71 4.78 -0.02
N SER A 75 10.62 5.65 0.44
CA SER A 75 10.66 7.06 0.05
C SER A 75 10.90 7.24 -1.45
N ASP A 76 11.65 6.34 -2.06
CA ASP A 76 12.06 6.41 -3.47
C ASP A 76 11.13 5.61 -4.38
N TYR A 77 10.33 4.72 -3.78
CA TYR A 77 9.41 3.87 -4.52
C TYR A 77 8.35 4.67 -5.28
N ARG A 78 8.16 4.30 -6.54
CA ARG A 78 7.07 4.83 -7.39
C ARG A 78 6.42 3.69 -8.17
N LEU A 79 5.10 3.58 -8.04
CA LEU A 79 4.27 2.75 -8.91
C LEU A 79 3.77 3.61 -10.06
N THR A 80 4.08 3.23 -11.29
CA THR A 80 3.63 3.91 -12.50
C THR A 80 2.57 3.10 -13.22
N ILE A 81 1.43 3.72 -13.54
CA ILE A 81 0.39 3.15 -14.40
C ILE A 81 0.35 3.94 -15.68
N THR A 82 0.56 3.30 -16.83
CA THR A 82 0.81 3.97 -18.10
C THR A 82 0.38 3.14 -19.31
N GLY A 83 0.76 3.56 -20.50
CA GLY A 83 0.44 2.88 -21.77
C GLY A 83 -0.86 3.39 -22.37
N LEU A 84 -1.73 2.50 -22.81
CA LEU A 84 -3.05 2.83 -23.34
C LEU A 84 -4.02 3.21 -22.23
N THR A 85 -3.79 4.38 -21.65
CA THR A 85 -4.59 5.00 -20.58
C THR A 85 -4.83 6.47 -20.90
N ASN A 86 -5.88 7.07 -20.33
CA ASN A 86 -6.18 8.50 -20.48
C ASN A 86 -5.09 9.40 -19.86
N LYS A 87 -4.39 8.90 -18.85
CA LYS A 87 -3.30 9.59 -18.15
C LYS A 87 -2.31 8.60 -17.57
N THR A 88 -1.06 9.02 -17.45
CA THR A 88 -0.09 8.31 -16.62
C THR A 88 -0.28 8.70 -15.17
N ASP A 89 -0.50 7.70 -14.30
CA ASP A 89 -0.57 7.88 -12.87
C ASP A 89 0.74 7.42 -12.21
N ILE A 90 1.24 8.20 -11.25
CA ILE A 90 2.42 7.86 -10.46
C ILE A 90 2.04 7.94 -8.99
N TYR A 91 2.27 6.86 -8.24
CA TYR A 91 1.94 6.73 -6.82
C TYR A 91 3.18 6.45 -5.99
N THR A 92 3.26 7.05 -4.81
CA THR A 92 4.10 6.53 -3.73
C THR A 92 3.41 5.32 -3.09
N TYR A 93 4.13 4.55 -2.28
CA TYR A 93 3.55 3.47 -1.47
C TYR A 93 2.36 3.96 -0.64
N GLN A 94 2.55 5.06 0.09
CA GLN A 94 1.52 5.64 0.95
C GLN A 94 0.31 6.17 0.15
N ASN A 95 0.51 6.67 -1.07
CA ASN A 95 -0.60 7.09 -1.92
C ASN A 95 -1.49 5.91 -2.32
N VAL A 96 -0.90 4.74 -2.61
CA VAL A 96 -1.69 3.54 -2.91
C VAL A 96 -2.50 3.13 -1.69
N LEU A 97 -1.87 3.04 -0.52
CA LEU A 97 -2.56 2.62 0.71
C LEU A 97 -3.64 3.61 1.16
N GLY A 98 -3.39 4.91 1.04
CA GLY A 98 -4.35 5.93 1.49
C GLY A 98 -5.53 6.18 0.54
N ARG A 99 -5.42 5.75 -0.72
CA ARG A 99 -6.41 6.10 -1.76
C ARG A 99 -7.39 4.99 -2.10
N TYR A 100 -6.97 3.72 -1.99
CA TYR A 100 -7.75 2.59 -2.46
C TYR A 100 -8.27 1.73 -1.31
N PRO A 101 -9.45 1.10 -1.43
CA PRO A 101 -9.95 0.15 -0.46
C PRO A 101 -9.01 -1.05 -0.30
N HIS A 102 -8.91 -1.56 0.94
CA HIS A 102 -8.10 -2.72 1.27
C HIS A 102 -8.95 -3.99 1.32
N TYR A 103 -8.41 -5.05 0.78
CA TYR A 103 -9.07 -6.35 0.70
C TYR A 103 -8.17 -7.43 1.28
N THR A 104 -8.77 -8.33 2.02
CA THR A 104 -8.09 -9.49 2.60
C THR A 104 -8.58 -10.76 1.91
N LYS A 105 -7.64 -11.59 1.43
CA LYS A 105 -7.94 -12.84 0.74
C LYS A 105 -7.06 -13.97 1.26
N LEU A 106 -7.67 -15.14 1.47
CA LEU A 106 -6.96 -16.38 1.74
C LEU A 106 -6.73 -17.09 0.41
N VAL A 107 -5.48 -17.09 -0.09
CA VAL A 107 -5.12 -17.66 -1.39
C VAL A 107 -3.87 -18.51 -1.26
N THR A 108 -3.87 -19.69 -1.89
CA THR A 108 -2.69 -20.55 -2.02
C THR A 108 -1.92 -20.16 -3.27
N LEU A 109 -0.64 -19.87 -3.11
CA LEU A 109 0.32 -19.73 -4.20
C LEU A 109 0.84 -21.12 -4.56
N HIS A 110 0.71 -21.51 -5.83
CA HIS A 110 1.20 -22.77 -6.36
C HIS A 110 2.45 -22.53 -7.22
N CYS A 111 3.58 -23.06 -6.78
CA CYS A 111 4.82 -22.96 -7.53
C CYS A 111 5.00 -24.12 -8.52
N VAL A 112 5.54 -23.82 -9.70
CA VAL A 112 5.90 -24.82 -10.70
C VAL A 112 7.00 -25.80 -10.22
N GLU A 113 7.70 -25.47 -9.15
CA GLU A 113 8.67 -26.34 -8.48
C GLU A 113 8.03 -27.39 -7.55
N GLY A 114 6.71 -27.43 -7.45
CA GLY A 114 5.96 -28.45 -6.71
C GLY A 114 5.78 -28.15 -5.21
N TRP A 115 5.89 -26.90 -4.79
CA TRP A 115 5.53 -26.47 -3.44
C TRP A 115 4.39 -25.44 -3.47
N ASP A 116 3.66 -25.38 -2.36
CA ASP A 116 2.53 -24.49 -2.18
C ASP A 116 2.67 -23.67 -0.90
N ALA A 117 2.07 -22.47 -0.89
CA ALA A 117 1.98 -21.64 0.32
C ALA A 117 0.59 -21.02 0.45
N THR A 118 -0.13 -21.37 1.50
CA THR A 118 -1.44 -20.81 1.82
C THR A 118 -1.27 -19.60 2.73
N ILE A 119 -1.62 -18.43 2.24
CA ILE A 119 -1.31 -17.15 2.87
C ILE A 119 -2.58 -16.30 2.94
N LEU A 120 -2.72 -15.55 4.03
CA LEU A 120 -3.70 -14.49 4.19
C LEU A 120 -3.09 -13.18 3.64
N TRP A 121 -3.50 -12.82 2.42
CA TRP A 121 -3.01 -11.64 1.72
C TRP A 121 -3.87 -10.42 2.02
N GLU A 122 -3.24 -9.24 2.17
CA GLU A 122 -3.94 -7.97 2.26
C GLU A 122 -3.38 -7.01 1.21
N GLY A 123 -4.27 -6.40 0.41
CA GLY A 123 -3.87 -5.56 -0.71
C GLY A 123 -4.99 -4.68 -1.25
N VAL A 124 -4.69 -3.97 -2.35
CA VAL A 124 -5.64 -3.17 -3.12
C VAL A 124 -6.00 -3.90 -4.42
N GLN A 125 -7.21 -3.71 -4.92
CA GLN A 125 -7.60 -4.34 -6.19
C GLN A 125 -6.90 -3.68 -7.38
N VAL A 126 -6.30 -4.49 -8.24
CA VAL A 126 -5.63 -4.03 -9.47
C VAL A 126 -6.59 -3.29 -10.39
N ARG A 127 -7.84 -3.76 -10.48
CA ARG A 127 -8.87 -3.11 -11.32
C ARG A 127 -9.17 -1.67 -10.90
N ASP A 128 -9.04 -1.33 -9.62
CA ASP A 128 -9.33 0.04 -9.16
C ASP A 128 -8.23 1.00 -9.58
N LEU A 129 -6.98 0.55 -9.55
CA LEU A 129 -5.84 1.27 -10.10
C LEU A 129 -6.00 1.52 -11.61
N ILE A 130 -6.35 0.47 -12.36
CA ILE A 130 -6.57 0.54 -13.81
C ILE A 130 -7.73 1.47 -14.16
N ARG A 131 -8.87 1.35 -13.47
CA ARG A 131 -10.03 2.25 -13.69
C ARG A 131 -9.70 3.71 -13.46
N ASN A 132 -8.90 4.00 -12.42
CA ASN A 132 -8.50 5.39 -12.13
C ASN A 132 -7.62 5.99 -13.24
N ALA A 133 -6.76 5.19 -13.87
CA ALA A 133 -5.94 5.63 -15.00
C ALA A 133 -6.76 5.83 -16.29
N GLY A 134 -7.95 5.23 -16.38
CA GLY A 134 -8.86 5.31 -17.53
C GLY A 134 -8.32 4.55 -18.73
N PRO A 135 -8.58 3.24 -18.83
CA PRO A 135 -8.06 2.43 -19.94
C PRO A 135 -8.65 2.89 -21.27
N ASP A 136 -7.80 2.99 -22.30
CA ASP A 136 -8.20 3.23 -23.69
C ASP A 136 -8.94 1.99 -24.23
N THR A 137 -9.90 2.19 -25.12
CA THR A 137 -10.71 1.11 -25.71
C THR A 137 -9.89 0.09 -26.53
N ARG A 138 -8.68 0.46 -26.96
CA ARG A 138 -7.75 -0.43 -27.66
C ARG A 138 -6.95 -1.34 -26.71
N ALA A 139 -6.91 -1.01 -25.40
CA ALA A 139 -6.19 -1.81 -24.42
C ALA A 139 -6.86 -3.18 -24.25
N ASN A 140 -6.08 -4.25 -24.38
CA ASN A 140 -6.53 -5.62 -24.18
C ASN A 140 -5.61 -6.44 -23.27
N THR A 141 -4.41 -5.91 -22.98
CA THR A 141 -3.36 -6.60 -22.21
C THR A 141 -2.76 -5.65 -21.19
N VAL A 142 -2.43 -6.18 -20.02
CA VAL A 142 -1.74 -5.46 -18.96
C VAL A 142 -0.42 -6.15 -18.67
N VAL A 143 0.66 -5.40 -18.73
CA VAL A 143 2.02 -5.86 -18.43
C VAL A 143 2.44 -5.33 -17.05
N PHE A 144 2.86 -6.23 -16.18
CA PHE A 144 3.50 -5.88 -14.91
C PHE A 144 5.01 -5.92 -15.08
N THR A 145 5.69 -4.88 -14.62
CA THR A 145 7.16 -4.82 -14.57
C THR A 145 7.60 -4.66 -13.12
N ALA A 146 8.54 -5.50 -12.72
CA ALA A 146 9.14 -5.50 -11.39
C ALA A 146 10.48 -4.76 -11.37
N HIS A 147 10.93 -4.35 -10.19
CA HIS A 147 12.19 -3.65 -9.96
C HIS A 147 13.43 -4.42 -10.48
N ASP A 148 13.43 -5.74 -10.37
CA ASP A 148 14.52 -6.60 -10.88
C ASP A 148 14.52 -6.76 -12.41
N GLY A 149 13.52 -6.19 -13.10
CA GLY A 149 13.31 -6.31 -14.53
C GLY A 149 12.46 -7.51 -14.93
N TYR A 150 11.92 -8.27 -13.97
CA TYR A 150 10.93 -9.31 -14.23
C TYR A 150 9.67 -8.72 -14.88
N THR A 151 9.09 -9.44 -15.86
CA THR A 151 7.82 -9.05 -16.47
C THR A 151 6.88 -10.24 -16.60
N THR A 152 5.59 -9.97 -16.53
CA THR A 152 4.50 -10.89 -16.88
C THR A 152 3.30 -10.10 -17.39
N SER A 153 2.37 -10.75 -18.07
CA SER A 153 1.19 -10.08 -18.61
C SER A 153 -0.10 -10.86 -18.35
N PHE A 154 -1.21 -10.14 -18.42
CA PHE A 154 -2.56 -10.69 -18.29
C PHE A 154 -3.50 -10.04 -19.30
N PRO A 155 -4.53 -10.75 -19.78
CA PRO A 155 -5.65 -10.11 -20.44
C PRO A 155 -6.26 -9.02 -19.55
N LEU A 156 -6.59 -7.86 -20.10
CA LEU A 156 -7.21 -6.78 -19.34
C LEU A 156 -8.52 -7.20 -18.69
N ASP A 157 -9.37 -7.94 -19.42
CA ASP A 157 -10.65 -8.45 -18.94
C ASP A 157 -10.51 -9.39 -17.74
N TYR A 158 -9.45 -10.21 -17.68
CA TYR A 158 -9.13 -11.04 -16.51
C TYR A 158 -8.96 -10.18 -15.26
N LEU A 159 -8.18 -9.10 -15.33
CA LEU A 159 -7.94 -8.21 -14.19
C LEU A 159 -9.15 -7.36 -13.83
N MET A 160 -9.97 -6.98 -14.82
CA MET A 160 -11.14 -6.14 -14.61
C MET A 160 -12.35 -6.90 -14.02
N ASN A 161 -12.46 -8.20 -14.32
CA ASN A 161 -13.60 -9.02 -13.92
C ASN A 161 -13.33 -9.92 -12.72
N ARG A 162 -12.11 -9.92 -12.18
CA ARG A 162 -11.71 -10.71 -11.01
C ARG A 162 -11.18 -9.82 -9.89
N ASP A 163 -11.25 -10.34 -8.66
CA ASP A 163 -10.76 -9.66 -7.47
C ASP A 163 -9.24 -9.89 -7.27
N ILE A 164 -8.46 -9.60 -8.31
CA ILE A 164 -7.00 -9.70 -8.27
C ILE A 164 -6.45 -8.54 -7.45
N ILE A 165 -5.66 -8.85 -6.41
CA ILE A 165 -5.07 -7.83 -5.55
C ILE A 165 -3.56 -7.69 -5.77
N MET A 166 -3.10 -6.46 -5.56
CA MET A 166 -1.70 -6.12 -5.39
C MET A 166 -1.47 -6.01 -3.88
N ALA A 167 -0.88 -7.06 -3.30
CA ALA A 167 -0.72 -7.22 -1.87
C ALA A 167 0.47 -6.42 -1.34
N TYR A 168 0.33 -5.86 -0.13
CA TYR A 168 1.38 -5.19 0.63
C TYR A 168 1.60 -5.83 2.01
N LYS A 169 0.71 -6.76 2.41
CA LYS A 169 0.88 -7.60 3.60
C LYS A 169 0.57 -9.06 3.29
N MET A 170 1.15 -9.93 4.11
CA MET A 170 0.89 -11.34 4.17
C MET A 170 0.85 -11.80 5.63
N ASN A 171 -0.13 -12.65 6.01
CA ASN A 171 -0.32 -13.12 7.38
C ASN A 171 -0.26 -12.00 8.44
N ASN A 172 -0.89 -10.84 8.15
CA ASN A 172 -0.95 -9.66 9.01
C ASN A 172 0.39 -8.89 9.18
N VAL A 173 1.48 -9.27 8.52
CA VAL A 173 2.74 -8.52 8.54
C VAL A 173 3.00 -7.89 7.18
N THR A 174 3.67 -6.74 7.16
CA THR A 174 4.12 -6.11 5.91
C THR A 174 5.00 -7.08 5.13
N LEU A 175 4.85 -7.10 3.80
CA LEU A 175 5.69 -7.95 2.96
C LEU A 175 7.17 -7.70 3.26
N PRO A 176 7.97 -8.73 3.58
CA PRO A 176 9.42 -8.58 3.61
C PRO A 176 9.96 -8.46 2.17
N ALA A 177 11.21 -8.03 2.04
CA ALA A 177 11.87 -7.86 0.75
C ALA A 177 11.81 -9.14 -0.10
N GLU A 178 12.04 -10.30 0.50
CA GLU A 178 11.99 -11.62 -0.15
C GLU A 178 10.62 -11.97 -0.72
N ARG A 179 9.57 -11.36 -0.17
CA ARG A 179 8.17 -11.60 -0.55
C ARG A 179 7.56 -10.48 -1.40
N GLY A 180 8.41 -9.59 -1.93
CA GLY A 180 7.99 -8.63 -2.93
C GLY A 180 7.59 -7.26 -2.40
N TYR A 181 8.06 -6.84 -1.19
CA TYR A 181 7.86 -5.46 -0.75
C TYR A 181 8.32 -4.47 -1.82
N PRO A 182 7.57 -3.40 -2.17
CA PRO A 182 6.34 -2.94 -1.51
C PRO A 182 5.07 -3.66 -1.96
N PHE A 183 5.03 -4.25 -3.16
CA PHE A 183 3.84 -4.90 -3.69
C PHE A 183 4.14 -6.18 -4.44
N GLN A 184 3.33 -7.21 -4.15
CA GLN A 184 3.28 -8.47 -4.90
C GLN A 184 1.89 -8.69 -5.49
N LEU A 185 1.82 -9.15 -6.73
CA LEU A 185 0.57 -9.56 -7.36
C LEU A 185 0.09 -10.90 -6.77
N VAL A 186 -1.17 -10.97 -6.39
CA VAL A 186 -1.87 -12.18 -5.99
C VAL A 186 -2.78 -12.59 -7.13
N ALA A 187 -2.22 -13.34 -8.08
CA ALA A 187 -2.91 -13.80 -9.29
C ALA A 187 -3.55 -15.17 -9.04
N GLU A 188 -4.62 -15.17 -8.25
CA GLU A 188 -5.46 -16.35 -7.98
C GLU A 188 -5.78 -17.11 -9.28
N ASP A 189 -5.82 -18.45 -9.26
CA ASP A 189 -5.95 -19.35 -10.41
C ASP A 189 -4.75 -19.41 -11.38
N LYS A 190 -3.62 -18.76 -11.03
CA LYS A 190 -2.42 -18.77 -11.87
C LYS A 190 -1.24 -19.38 -11.14
N TRP A 191 -0.39 -20.07 -11.90
CA TRP A 191 0.91 -20.53 -11.42
C TRP A 191 1.79 -19.40 -10.90
N GLY A 192 2.62 -19.67 -9.90
CA GLY A 192 3.43 -18.68 -9.17
C GLY A 192 4.31 -17.79 -10.04
N TYR A 193 4.73 -18.24 -11.22
CA TYR A 193 5.49 -17.37 -12.14
C TYR A 193 4.66 -16.21 -12.71
N LYS A 194 3.35 -16.21 -12.58
CA LYS A 194 2.49 -15.07 -12.94
C LYS A 194 2.41 -14.03 -11.81
N TRP A 195 2.89 -14.35 -10.60
CA TRP A 195 2.77 -13.50 -9.41
C TRP A 195 3.99 -12.57 -9.28
N ALA A 196 4.00 -11.47 -10.05
CA ALA A 196 5.10 -10.50 -10.02
C ALA A 196 5.31 -9.92 -8.62
N LYS A 197 6.56 -9.87 -8.17
CA LYS A 197 7.04 -9.23 -6.95
C LYS A 197 7.63 -7.85 -7.26
N TRP A 198 7.76 -6.98 -6.26
CA TRP A 198 8.41 -5.66 -6.42
C TRP A 198 7.86 -4.84 -7.58
N ILE A 199 6.54 -4.80 -7.74
CA ILE A 199 5.88 -4.17 -8.89
C ILE A 199 6.16 -2.67 -8.92
N GLU A 200 6.70 -2.15 -10.00
CA GLU A 200 6.95 -0.71 -10.22
C GLU A 200 6.13 -0.14 -11.37
N LYS A 201 5.73 -0.98 -12.33
CA LYS A 201 4.96 -0.49 -13.47
C LYS A 201 3.83 -1.44 -13.83
N ILE A 202 2.68 -0.85 -14.15
CA ILE A 202 1.50 -1.48 -14.73
C ILE A 202 1.25 -0.76 -16.06
N GLU A 203 1.45 -1.45 -17.18
CA GLU A 203 1.35 -0.87 -18.52
C GLU A 203 0.23 -1.53 -19.31
N LEU A 204 -0.71 -0.72 -19.80
CA LEU A 204 -1.78 -1.18 -20.67
C LEU A 204 -1.34 -1.12 -22.14
N THR A 205 -1.56 -2.20 -22.87
CA THR A 205 -1.16 -2.31 -24.29
C THR A 205 -2.24 -3.01 -25.12
N ALA A 206 -2.14 -2.90 -26.44
CA ALA A 206 -2.98 -3.59 -27.42
C ALA A 206 -2.33 -4.89 -27.95
N ASP A 207 -1.27 -5.36 -27.32
CA ASP A 207 -0.55 -6.58 -27.75
C ASP A 207 -0.99 -7.82 -26.93
N PRO A 208 -1.94 -8.64 -27.43
CA PRO A 208 -2.38 -9.86 -26.75
C PRO A 208 -1.33 -10.97 -26.79
N SER A 209 -0.27 -10.81 -27.59
CA SER A 209 0.81 -11.79 -27.74
C SER A 209 2.02 -11.49 -26.86
N TYR A 210 2.00 -10.40 -26.07
CA TYR A 210 3.09 -10.04 -25.18
C TYR A 210 3.50 -11.23 -24.29
N LYS A 211 4.79 -11.51 -24.26
CA LYS A 211 5.40 -12.56 -23.44
C LYS A 211 6.32 -11.94 -22.41
N GLY A 212 6.08 -12.24 -21.15
CA GLY A 212 6.95 -11.88 -20.06
C GLY A 212 8.20 -12.75 -19.96
N TYR A 213 8.90 -12.65 -18.83
CA TYR A 213 10.21 -13.29 -18.63
C TYR A 213 10.18 -14.82 -18.81
N TRP A 214 9.26 -15.52 -18.14
CA TRP A 214 9.15 -16.97 -18.24
C TRP A 214 8.40 -17.43 -19.49
N GLU A 215 7.43 -16.65 -19.94
CA GLU A 215 6.66 -16.93 -21.15
C GLU A 215 7.56 -16.94 -22.39
N GLN A 216 8.59 -16.08 -22.46
CA GLN A 216 9.62 -16.10 -23.51
C GLN A 216 10.52 -17.34 -23.43
N ARG A 217 10.52 -18.05 -22.31
CA ARG A 217 11.30 -19.27 -22.04
C ARG A 217 10.47 -20.55 -22.13
N GLY A 218 9.30 -20.46 -22.76
CA GLY A 218 8.44 -21.63 -23.06
C GLY A 218 7.36 -21.91 -22.02
N TYR A 219 7.16 -21.01 -21.02
CA TYR A 219 6.03 -21.15 -20.11
C TYR A 219 4.75 -20.64 -20.77
N SER A 220 3.61 -21.15 -20.30
CA SER A 220 2.28 -20.76 -20.78
C SER A 220 2.04 -19.26 -20.59
N ASN A 221 1.51 -18.58 -21.60
CA ASN A 221 1.19 -17.16 -21.48
C ASN A 221 -0.01 -16.92 -20.53
N THR A 222 -0.95 -17.87 -20.45
CA THR A 222 -2.11 -17.76 -19.56
C THR A 222 -1.79 -18.15 -18.12
N GLY A 223 -0.93 -19.14 -17.93
CA GLY A 223 -0.48 -19.60 -16.61
C GLY A 223 -1.58 -20.21 -15.74
N ASP A 224 -2.66 -20.74 -16.33
CA ASP A 224 -3.81 -21.30 -15.62
C ASP A 224 -3.41 -22.54 -14.81
N LEU A 225 -3.89 -22.68 -13.56
CA LEU A 225 -3.57 -23.81 -12.68
C LEU A 225 -4.13 -25.14 -13.18
N ASP A 226 -5.23 -25.11 -13.93
CA ASP A 226 -5.87 -26.29 -14.51
C ASP A 226 -5.17 -26.77 -15.80
N LYS A 227 -4.10 -26.10 -16.21
CA LYS A 227 -3.31 -26.41 -17.42
C LYS A 227 -1.85 -26.60 -17.11
N ASN A 228 -1.15 -27.24 -18.05
CA ASN A 228 0.29 -27.34 -17.97
C ASN A 228 0.93 -25.95 -17.99
N PHE A 229 1.91 -25.70 -17.13
CA PHE A 229 2.65 -24.45 -17.08
C PHE A 229 3.63 -24.25 -18.24
N TYR A 230 3.96 -25.29 -19.02
CA TYR A 230 4.66 -25.16 -20.29
C TYR A 230 3.67 -24.94 -21.44
N SER A 231 3.99 -24.01 -22.33
CA SER A 231 3.31 -23.89 -23.62
C SER A 231 3.77 -25.04 -24.52
N ARG A 232 2.84 -25.87 -24.95
CA ARG A 232 3.06 -26.85 -26.03
C ARG A 232 2.64 -26.25 -27.35
#